data_ddf0b8c95a6cc1acb684ebe78d69f2c0
#
_entry.id   ddf0b8c95a6cc1acb684ebe78d69f2c0
#
_cell.length_a   1.000
_cell.length_b   1.000
_cell.length_c   1.000
_cell.angle_alpha   90.00
_cell.angle_beta   90.00
_cell.angle_gamma   90.00
#
_symmetry.space_group_name_H-M   'P 1'
#
loop_
_entity.id
_entity.type
_entity.pdbx_description
1 polymer ?
#
loop_
_entity_poly.entity_id
_entity_poly.type
_entity_poly.pdbx_seq_one_letter_code
_entity_poly.pdbx_strand_id
1 'polypeptide(L)' 'MTPREILNTLGRERVAAALGVTVLRVDRATNERRLPASWYDVLCELAGYDLPRKIFTFKRNIDGY' A
#
# COMPACT_ATOMS: atom_id res chain seq x y z
N MET A 1 -12.90 -1.09 0.86
CA MET A 1 -11.77 -0.19 0.60
C MET A 1 -10.84 -0.83 -0.41
N THR A 2 -10.45 -0.09 -1.42
CA THR A 2 -9.58 -0.58 -2.49
C THR A 2 -8.24 0.11 -2.43
N PRO A 3 -7.19 -0.47 -3.05
CA PRO A 3 -5.90 0.22 -3.12
C PRO A 3 -6.02 1.61 -3.74
N ARG A 4 -6.83 1.75 -4.79
CA ARG A 4 -7.02 3.06 -5.42
C ARG A 4 -7.57 4.08 -4.44
N GLU A 5 -8.56 3.70 -3.65
CA GLU A 5 -9.16 4.61 -2.68
C GLU A 5 -8.14 5.08 -1.66
N ILE A 6 -7.33 4.16 -1.17
CA ILE A 6 -6.33 4.51 -0.17
C ILE A 6 -5.29 5.44 -0.76
N LEU A 7 -4.76 5.11 -1.93
CA LEU A 7 -3.71 5.92 -2.54
C LEU A 7 -4.22 7.31 -2.91
N ASN A 8 -5.48 7.41 -3.35
CA ASN A 8 -6.06 8.72 -3.65
C ASN A 8 -6.31 9.54 -2.38
N THR A 9 -6.76 8.88 -1.31
CA THR A 9 -7.02 9.55 -0.03
C THR A 9 -5.75 10.08 0.59
N LEU A 10 -4.67 9.29 0.55
CA LEU A 10 -3.40 9.69 1.13
C LEU A 10 -2.63 10.67 0.25
N GLY A 11 -2.90 10.66 -1.05
CA GLY A 11 -2.17 11.48 -2.01
C GLY A 11 -1.00 10.73 -2.60
N ARG A 12 -1.04 10.52 -3.92
CA ARG A 12 -0.03 9.71 -4.59
C ARG A 12 1.37 10.25 -4.43
N GLU A 13 1.51 11.57 -4.48
CA GLU A 13 2.84 12.17 -4.31
C GLU A 13 3.38 11.97 -2.90
N ARG A 14 2.52 12.09 -1.90
CA ARG A 14 2.95 11.84 -0.53
C ARG A 14 3.33 10.39 -0.32
N VAL A 15 2.56 9.50 -0.91
CA VAL A 15 2.85 8.07 -0.82
C VAL A 15 4.19 7.76 -1.49
N ALA A 16 4.40 8.32 -2.69
CA ALA A 16 5.65 8.10 -3.41
C ALA A 16 6.85 8.58 -2.59
N ALA A 17 6.73 9.76 -2.00
CA ALA A 17 7.83 10.31 -1.20
C ALA A 17 8.09 9.46 0.03
N ALA A 18 7.04 9.02 0.71
CA ALA A 18 7.18 8.22 1.91
C ALA A 18 7.78 6.84 1.62
N LEU A 19 7.45 6.27 0.47
CA LEU A 19 7.94 4.95 0.08
C LEU A 19 9.29 5.00 -0.61
N GLY A 20 9.72 6.19 -1.05
CA GLY A 20 10.96 6.30 -1.79
C GLY A 20 10.85 5.78 -3.21
N VAL A 21 9.67 5.85 -3.80
CA VAL A 21 9.42 5.38 -5.18
C VAL A 21 8.90 6.54 -6.02
N THR A 22 8.76 6.30 -7.32
CA THR A 22 8.23 7.31 -8.22
C THR A 22 6.71 7.36 -8.14
N VAL A 23 6.14 8.51 -8.52
CA VAL A 23 4.69 8.64 -8.60
C VAL A 23 4.13 7.65 -9.62
N LEU A 24 4.87 7.39 -10.70
CA LEU A 24 4.45 6.41 -11.68
C LEU A 24 4.28 5.02 -11.07
N ARG A 25 5.18 4.64 -10.16
CA ARG A 25 5.06 3.35 -9.47
C ARG A 25 3.79 3.32 -8.63
N VAL A 26 3.45 4.42 -7.97
CA VAL A 26 2.23 4.52 -7.19
C VAL A 26 1.01 4.46 -8.11
N ASP A 27 1.06 5.14 -9.25
CA ASP A 27 -0.03 5.08 -10.23
C ASP A 27 -0.29 3.66 -10.70
N ARG A 28 0.76 2.89 -10.93
CA ARG A 28 0.60 1.50 -11.32
C ARG A 28 -0.10 0.70 -10.24
N ALA A 29 0.25 0.98 -8.99
CA ALA A 29 -0.36 0.27 -7.86
C ALA A 29 -1.85 0.54 -7.75
N THR A 30 -2.34 1.69 -8.21
CA THR A 30 -3.77 1.98 -8.16
C THR A 30 -4.58 1.03 -9.05
N ASN A 31 -3.92 0.40 -10.03
CA ASN A 31 -4.58 -0.55 -10.92
C ASN A 31 -4.46 -1.98 -10.45
N GLU A 32 -3.75 -2.21 -9.36
CA GLU A 32 -3.56 -3.55 -8.82
C GLU A 32 -4.65 -3.86 -7.80
N ARG A 33 -4.96 -5.12 -7.66
CA ARG A 33 -5.98 -5.53 -6.69
C ARG A 33 -5.46 -5.44 -5.26
N ARG A 34 -4.16 -5.64 -5.08
CA ARG A 34 -3.53 -5.63 -3.78
C ARG A 34 -2.21 -4.89 -3.85
N LEU A 35 -1.84 -4.32 -2.73
CA LEU A 35 -0.59 -3.59 -2.61
C LEU A 35 0.48 -4.49 -2.00
N PRO A 36 1.77 -4.20 -2.26
CA PRO A 36 2.84 -4.97 -1.62
C PRO A 36 2.78 -4.87 -0.10
N ALA A 37 3.07 -5.98 0.56
CA ALA A 37 3.06 -6.00 2.03
C ALA A 37 4.05 -5.01 2.63
N SER A 38 5.16 -4.77 1.95
CA SER A 38 6.17 -3.84 2.44
C SER A 38 5.66 -2.40 2.52
N TRP A 39 4.56 -2.08 1.85
CA TRP A 39 3.98 -0.75 1.90
C TRP A 39 3.04 -0.57 3.10
N TYR A 40 2.67 -1.66 3.75
CA TYR A 40 1.63 -1.62 4.78
C TYR A 40 1.97 -0.66 5.91
N ASP A 41 3.14 -0.82 6.51
CA ASP A 41 3.53 0.01 7.65
C ASP A 41 3.58 1.48 7.29
N VAL A 42 4.16 1.80 6.14
CA VAL A 42 4.30 3.18 5.70
C VAL A 42 2.93 3.80 5.45
N LEU A 43 2.05 3.07 4.77
CA LEU A 43 0.71 3.60 4.47
C LEU A 43 -0.12 3.75 5.72
N CYS A 44 0.00 2.84 6.69
CA CYS A 44 -0.69 2.97 7.96
C CYS A 44 -0.22 4.22 8.71
N GLU A 45 1.08 4.50 8.68
CA GLU A 45 1.62 5.69 9.29
C GLU A 45 1.05 6.95 8.65
N LEU A 46 1.01 6.98 7.33
CA LEU A 46 0.46 8.13 6.62
C LEU A 46 -1.02 8.32 6.91
N ALA A 47 -1.76 7.23 7.02
CA ALA A 47 -3.19 7.29 7.28
C ALA A 47 -3.51 7.64 8.72
N GLY A 48 -2.62 7.28 9.65
CA GLY A 48 -2.86 7.50 11.07
C GLY A 48 -3.69 6.42 11.73
N TYR A 49 -3.94 5.31 11.04
CA TYR A 49 -4.67 4.18 11.59
C TYR A 49 -4.31 2.92 10.81
N ASP A 50 -4.69 1.76 11.35
CA ASP A 50 -4.41 0.49 10.71
C ASP A 50 -5.32 0.29 9.50
N LEU A 51 -4.69 0.05 8.35
CA LEU A 51 -5.44 -0.22 7.13
C LEU A 51 -5.85 -1.70 7.06
N PRO A 52 -6.90 -2.02 6.29
CA PRO A 52 -7.31 -3.41 6.14
C PRO A 52 -6.21 -4.24 5.49
N ARG A 53 -5.82 -5.33 6.14
CA ARG A 53 -4.76 -6.18 5.62
C ARG A 53 -5.15 -6.89 4.33
N LYS A 54 -6.43 -7.07 4.11
CA LYS A 54 -6.90 -7.83 2.94
C LYS A 54 -6.60 -7.14 1.62
N ILE A 55 -6.27 -5.85 1.65
CA ILE A 55 -5.89 -5.13 0.42
C ILE A 55 -4.39 -5.19 0.17
N PHE A 56 -3.65 -5.90 1.03
CA PHE A 56 -2.22 -6.07 0.88
C PHE A 56 -1.90 -7.55 0.67
N THR A 57 -0.83 -7.81 -0.07
CA THR A 57 -0.37 -9.18 -0.30
C THR A 57 0.69 -9.52 0.71
N PHE A 58 0.29 -10.21 1.77
CA PHE A 58 1.24 -10.69 2.78
C PHE A 58 1.64 -12.12 2.42
N LYS A 59 2.93 -12.36 2.38
CA LYS A 59 3.40 -13.72 2.16
C LYS A 59 3.13 -14.54 3.41
N ARG A 60 2.46 -15.64 3.23
CA ARG A 60 2.33 -16.59 4.31
C ARG A 60 3.62 -17.37 4.42
N ASN A 61 4.27 -17.24 5.52
CA ASN A 61 5.33 -18.11 5.87
C ASN A 61 4.79 -19.32 6.50
N ILE A 62 4.74 -20.28 5.82
CA ILE A 62 4.13 -21.42 6.41
C ILE A 62 5.08 -22.55 6.51
N ASP A 63 5.06 -21.85 6.27
CA ASP A 63 5.30 -22.66 6.20
C ASP A 63 5.48 -23.31 6.20
N GLY A 64 5.55 -23.12 6.14
CA GLY A 64 5.47 -23.55 6.23
C GLY A 64 5.40 -23.65 6.49
N TYR A 65 5.30 -23.56 6.78
CA TYR A 65 4.87 -23.40 7.11
C TYR A 65 4.55 -23.69 6.96
#